data_3297d970d1ffb99900bf26fddde8f4bd
#
_entry.id   3297d970d1ffb99900bf26fddde8f4bd
#
_cell.length_a   1.000
_cell.length_b   1.000
_cell.length_c   1.000
_cell.angle_alpha   90.00
_cell.angle_beta   90.00
_cell.angle_gamma   90.00
#
_symmetry.space_group_name_H-M   'P 1'
#
loop_
_entity.id
_entity.type
_entity.pdbx_description
1 polymer ?
#
loop_
_entity_poly.entity_id
_entity_poly.type
_entity_poly.pdbx_seq_one_letter_code
_entity_poly.pdbx_strand_id
1 'polypeptide(L)'
;YNTRMRDTIDMTKIIQDVLKLVGDYFHIELDETSTSYERMITHLRFLAHRIYSGESLDDGAGLEEFHAMIRQMYPEEYACSRGVKDFIWQTYGHEVSEEEVSYLSVHIRRVRNCSPQA
;
A
#
# COMPACT_ATOMS: atom_id res chain seq x y z
N TYR A 1 9.35 -10.61 27.86
CA TYR A 1 8.39 -10.53 26.77
C TYR A 1 8.66 -9.31 25.90
N ASN A 2 8.85 -9.52 24.59
CA ASN A 2 9.30 -8.45 23.73
C ASN A 2 8.29 -8.17 22.60
N THR A 3 7.20 -7.52 22.96
CA THR A 3 6.14 -7.15 22.01
C THR A 3 6.66 -6.21 20.93
N ARG A 4 7.52 -5.26 21.31
CA ARG A 4 8.03 -4.26 20.37
C ARG A 4 8.87 -4.89 19.25
N MET A 5 9.73 -5.83 19.58
CA MET A 5 10.55 -6.51 18.57
C MET A 5 9.65 -7.33 17.63
N ARG A 6 8.66 -7.99 18.19
CA ARG A 6 7.71 -8.77 17.41
C ARG A 6 6.93 -7.90 16.42
N ASP A 7 6.45 -6.74 16.91
CA ASP A 7 5.73 -5.80 16.08
C ASP A 7 6.59 -5.29 14.93
N THR A 8 7.88 -5.00 15.22
CA THR A 8 8.81 -4.54 14.19
C THR A 8 9.03 -5.60 13.12
N ILE A 9 9.17 -6.87 13.50
CA ILE A 9 9.34 -7.97 12.56
C ILE A 9 8.11 -8.09 11.67
N ASP A 10 6.93 -8.05 12.27
CA ASP A 10 5.67 -8.16 11.53
C ASP A 10 5.48 -6.99 10.57
N MET A 11 5.83 -5.79 10.99
CA MET A 11 5.73 -4.62 10.13
C MET A 11 6.63 -4.73 8.90
N THR A 12 7.85 -5.22 9.09
CA THR A 12 8.75 -5.46 7.97
C THR A 12 8.16 -6.48 7.01
N LYS A 13 7.57 -7.54 7.54
CA LYS A 13 6.93 -8.55 6.71
C LYS A 13 5.75 -7.98 5.92
N ILE A 14 4.94 -7.14 6.55
CA ILE A 14 3.83 -6.48 5.84
C ILE A 14 4.34 -5.70 4.64
N ILE A 15 5.39 -4.91 4.84
CA ILE A 15 5.97 -4.10 3.77
C ILE A 15 6.47 -5.00 2.64
N GLN A 16 7.22 -6.04 2.99
CA GLN A 16 7.75 -6.96 1.99
C GLN A 16 6.65 -7.67 1.21
N ASP A 17 5.62 -8.11 1.90
CA ASP A 17 4.49 -8.82 1.27
C ASP A 17 3.74 -7.90 0.31
N VAL A 18 3.52 -6.63 0.69
CA VAL A 18 2.85 -5.67 -0.19
C VAL A 18 3.70 -5.37 -1.42
N LEU A 19 4.99 -5.17 -1.25
CA LEU A 19 5.89 -4.91 -2.38
C LEU A 19 5.91 -6.09 -3.34
N LYS A 20 5.95 -7.29 -2.82
CA LYS A 20 5.91 -8.49 -3.65
C LYS A 20 4.59 -8.59 -4.41
N LEU A 21 3.48 -8.32 -3.74
CA LEU A 21 2.17 -8.33 -4.37
C LEU A 21 2.11 -7.37 -5.54
N VAL A 22 2.60 -6.15 -5.35
CA VAL A 22 2.61 -5.13 -6.40
C VAL A 22 3.50 -5.55 -7.57
N GLY A 23 4.71 -6.00 -7.29
CA GLY A 23 5.64 -6.46 -8.33
C GLY A 23 5.07 -7.61 -9.13
N ASP A 24 4.47 -8.59 -8.45
CA ASP A 24 3.88 -9.74 -9.11
C ASP A 24 2.64 -9.37 -9.93
N TYR A 25 1.83 -8.44 -9.40
CA TYR A 25 0.62 -8.02 -10.07
C TYR A 25 0.90 -7.43 -11.47
N PHE A 26 1.93 -6.61 -11.56
CA PHE A 26 2.28 -5.94 -12.81
C PHE A 26 3.41 -6.59 -13.58
N HIS A 27 4.00 -7.66 -13.04
CA HIS A 27 5.16 -8.32 -13.64
C HIS A 27 6.29 -7.33 -13.86
N ILE A 28 6.60 -6.57 -12.83
CA ILE A 28 7.69 -5.58 -12.86
C ILE A 28 8.67 -5.85 -11.74
N GLU A 29 9.90 -5.37 -11.94
CA GLU A 29 10.92 -5.39 -10.93
C GLU A 29 11.06 -3.99 -10.37
N LEU A 30 10.75 -3.80 -9.08
CA LEU A 30 10.72 -2.47 -8.49
C LEU A 30 12.12 -1.89 -8.40
N ASP A 31 12.27 -0.65 -8.88
CA ASP A 31 13.55 0.05 -8.85
C ASP A 31 13.78 0.64 -7.45
N GLU A 32 14.54 -0.08 -6.62
CA GLU A 32 14.78 0.30 -5.23
C GLU A 32 15.64 1.54 -5.08
N THR A 33 16.25 2.01 -6.17
CA THR A 33 17.06 3.24 -6.15
C THR A 33 16.24 4.49 -6.45
N SER A 34 14.99 4.33 -6.85
CA SER A 34 14.17 5.47 -7.25
C SER A 34 13.56 6.20 -6.05
N THR A 35 13.31 7.50 -6.24
CA THR A 35 12.59 8.31 -5.25
C THR A 35 11.17 7.79 -5.04
N SER A 36 10.55 7.30 -6.11
CA SER A 36 9.20 6.74 -6.03
C SER A 36 9.16 5.51 -5.13
N TYR A 37 10.19 4.67 -5.18
CA TYR A 37 10.28 3.52 -4.29
C TYR A 37 10.42 3.96 -2.84
N GLU A 38 11.27 4.95 -2.56
CA GLU A 38 11.43 5.47 -1.19
C GLU A 38 10.12 6.01 -0.63
N ARG A 39 9.34 6.73 -1.46
CA ARG A 39 8.04 7.25 -1.05
C ARG A 39 7.04 6.13 -0.80
N MET A 40 7.09 5.10 -1.62
CA MET A 40 6.26 3.90 -1.41
C MET A 40 6.59 3.25 -0.06
N ILE A 41 7.89 3.06 0.23
CA ILE A 41 8.32 2.46 1.51
C ILE A 41 7.83 3.31 2.68
N THR A 42 7.96 4.62 2.60
CA THR A 42 7.51 5.52 3.68
C THR A 42 6.00 5.36 3.90
N HIS A 43 5.23 5.35 2.81
CA HIS A 43 3.78 5.15 2.91
C HIS A 43 3.45 3.80 3.54
N LEU A 44 4.15 2.75 3.13
CA LEU A 44 3.90 1.41 3.66
C LEU A 44 4.29 1.28 5.13
N ARG A 45 5.31 2.01 5.58
CA ARG A 45 5.64 2.05 7.01
C ARG A 45 4.51 2.64 7.83
N PHE A 46 3.91 3.74 7.36
CA PHE A 46 2.77 4.33 8.06
C PHE A 46 1.56 3.40 8.03
N LEU A 47 1.32 2.75 6.91
CA LEU A 47 0.24 1.77 6.80
C LEU A 47 0.45 0.61 7.79
N ALA A 48 1.65 0.05 7.83
CA ALA A 48 1.97 -1.05 8.75
C ALA A 48 1.78 -0.62 10.20
N HIS A 49 2.18 0.62 10.52
CA HIS A 49 1.99 1.16 11.87
C HIS A 49 0.51 1.24 12.23
N ARG A 50 -0.33 1.71 11.29
CA ARG A 50 -1.78 1.78 11.53
C ARG A 50 -2.41 0.41 11.69
N ILE A 51 -1.90 -0.58 10.96
CA ILE A 51 -2.39 -1.96 11.14
C ILE A 51 -2.17 -2.42 12.57
N TYR A 52 -1.00 -2.14 13.14
CA TYR A 52 -0.71 -2.54 14.51
C TYR A 52 -1.46 -1.75 15.55
N SER A 53 -1.58 -0.44 15.35
CA SER A 53 -2.25 0.41 16.32
C SER A 53 -3.77 0.31 16.24
N GLY A 54 -4.29 -0.29 15.17
CA GLY A 54 -5.73 -0.34 14.93
C GLY A 54 -6.31 0.97 14.44
N GLU A 55 -5.45 1.94 14.11
CA GLU A 55 -5.91 3.23 13.63
C GLU A 55 -6.25 3.17 12.16
N SER A 56 -7.11 4.10 11.72
CA SER A 56 -7.52 4.19 10.33
C SER A 56 -7.16 5.55 9.77
N LEU A 57 -6.66 5.58 8.53
CA LEU A 57 -6.46 6.83 7.81
C LEU A 57 -7.78 7.19 7.16
N ASP A 58 -8.63 7.89 7.89
CA ASP A 58 -9.94 8.26 7.40
C ASP A 58 -10.41 9.52 8.13
N ASP A 59 -10.38 10.64 7.44
CA ASP A 59 -10.93 11.88 7.98
C ASP A 59 -12.42 12.04 7.67
N GLY A 60 -12.98 11.08 6.98
CA GLY A 60 -14.42 10.89 6.84
C GLY A 60 -15.15 11.86 5.94
N ALA A 61 -14.52 12.87 5.40
CA ALA A 61 -15.27 13.90 4.72
C ALA A 61 -14.67 14.28 3.37
N GLY A 62 -15.53 14.35 2.36
CA GLY A 62 -15.23 15.10 1.14
C GLY A 62 -14.27 14.45 0.16
N LEU A 63 -13.94 13.18 0.34
CA LEU A 63 -12.95 12.53 -0.53
C LEU A 63 -13.56 11.62 -1.60
N GLU A 64 -14.88 11.57 -1.68
CA GLU A 64 -15.54 10.70 -2.66
C GLU A 64 -15.14 11.02 -4.10
N GLU A 65 -15.05 12.32 -4.42
CA GLU A 65 -14.64 12.76 -5.75
C GLU A 65 -13.20 12.39 -6.04
N PHE A 66 -12.33 12.50 -5.03
CA PHE A 66 -10.93 12.11 -5.15
C PHE A 66 -10.82 10.61 -5.45
N HIS A 67 -11.55 9.78 -4.69
CA HIS A 67 -11.52 8.33 -4.91
C HIS A 67 -12.03 7.96 -6.31
N ALA A 68 -13.11 8.60 -6.74
CA ALA A 68 -13.66 8.36 -8.08
C ALA A 68 -12.66 8.76 -9.16
N MET A 69 -11.97 9.88 -8.97
CA MET A 69 -10.96 10.34 -9.92
C MET A 69 -9.80 9.36 -10.02
N ILE A 70 -9.32 8.86 -8.90
CA ILE A 70 -8.21 7.89 -8.88
C ILE A 70 -8.62 6.60 -9.58
N ARG A 71 -9.82 6.08 -9.30
CA ARG A 71 -10.32 4.88 -9.98
C ARG A 71 -10.37 5.08 -11.49
N GLN A 72 -10.76 6.27 -11.93
CA GLN A 72 -10.89 6.55 -13.34
C GLN A 72 -9.53 6.76 -14.01
N MET A 73 -8.61 7.46 -13.36
CA MET A 73 -7.30 7.76 -13.92
C MET A 73 -6.35 6.57 -13.88
N TYR A 74 -6.41 5.79 -12.81
CA TYR A 74 -5.47 4.70 -12.55
C TYR A 74 -6.22 3.40 -12.22
N PRO A 75 -7.04 2.89 -13.15
CA PRO A 75 -7.88 1.73 -12.84
C PRO A 75 -7.11 0.48 -12.48
N GLU A 76 -5.96 0.23 -13.13
CA GLU A 76 -5.17 -0.96 -12.83
C GLU A 76 -4.49 -0.85 -11.48
N GLU A 77 -3.95 0.32 -11.17
CA GLU A 77 -3.31 0.56 -9.88
C GLU A 77 -4.33 0.50 -8.75
N TYR A 78 -5.52 1.03 -9.00
CA TYR A 78 -6.58 0.98 -8.00
C TYR A 78 -7.00 -0.46 -7.73
N ALA A 79 -7.12 -1.28 -8.78
CA ALA A 79 -7.44 -2.71 -8.62
C ALA A 79 -6.35 -3.43 -7.83
N CYS A 80 -5.08 -3.16 -8.11
CA CYS A 80 -3.97 -3.72 -7.36
C CYS A 80 -4.05 -3.30 -5.89
N SER A 81 -4.32 -2.03 -5.63
CA SER A 81 -4.44 -1.50 -4.28
C SER A 81 -5.58 -2.17 -3.51
N ARG A 82 -6.69 -2.46 -4.17
CA ARG A 82 -7.78 -3.21 -3.54
C ARG A 82 -7.35 -4.64 -3.22
N GLY A 83 -6.51 -5.23 -4.05
CA GLY A 83 -5.91 -6.52 -3.74
C GLY A 83 -5.06 -6.48 -2.48
N VAL A 84 -4.33 -5.39 -2.28
CA VAL A 84 -3.57 -5.18 -1.05
C VAL A 84 -4.53 -5.08 0.15
N LYS A 85 -5.61 -4.33 0.00
CA LYS A 85 -6.64 -4.22 1.04
C LYS A 85 -7.17 -5.59 1.44
N ASP A 86 -7.51 -6.41 0.45
CA ASP A 86 -8.03 -7.76 0.70
C ASP A 86 -6.99 -8.64 1.38
N PHE A 87 -5.74 -8.56 0.94
CA PHE A 87 -4.65 -9.30 1.55
C PHE A 87 -4.50 -8.94 3.04
N ILE A 88 -4.52 -7.66 3.35
CA ILE A 88 -4.36 -7.18 4.73
C ILE A 88 -5.54 -7.62 5.58
N TRP A 89 -6.75 -7.56 5.04
CA TRP A 89 -7.91 -8.04 5.76
C TRP A 89 -7.81 -9.54 6.09
N GLN A 90 -7.46 -10.33 5.09
CA GLN A 90 -7.40 -11.79 5.26
C GLN A 90 -6.26 -12.23 6.17
N THR A 91 -5.13 -11.51 6.12
CA THR A 91 -3.94 -11.91 6.85
C THR A 91 -3.88 -11.33 8.26
N TYR A 92 -4.33 -10.09 8.41
CA TYR A 92 -4.18 -9.36 9.67
C TYR A 92 -5.49 -8.93 10.32
N GLY A 93 -6.62 -9.11 9.63
CA GLY A 93 -7.93 -8.71 10.16
C GLY A 93 -8.09 -7.21 10.31
N HIS A 94 -7.29 -6.43 9.58
CA HIS A 94 -7.36 -4.97 9.60
C HIS A 94 -8.05 -4.47 8.35
N GLU A 95 -8.99 -3.54 8.51
CA GLU A 95 -9.67 -2.94 7.37
C GLU A 95 -8.94 -1.70 6.90
N VAL A 96 -8.43 -1.75 5.67
CA VAL A 96 -7.77 -0.62 5.03
C VAL A 96 -8.85 0.30 4.46
N SER A 97 -8.78 1.59 4.79
CA SER A 97 -9.78 2.56 4.35
C SER A 97 -9.66 2.85 2.85
N GLU A 98 -10.74 3.37 2.27
CA GLU A 98 -10.72 3.82 0.87
C GLU A 98 -9.69 4.92 0.65
N GLU A 99 -9.47 5.76 1.64
CA GLU A 99 -8.44 6.79 1.55
C GLU A 99 -7.05 6.17 1.38
N GLU A 100 -6.74 5.13 2.15
CA GLU A 100 -5.48 4.41 2.00
C GLU A 100 -5.37 3.75 0.63
N VAL A 101 -6.46 3.16 0.16
CA VAL A 101 -6.50 2.52 -1.16
C VAL A 101 -6.17 3.55 -2.26
N SER A 102 -6.75 4.73 -2.19
CA SER A 102 -6.49 5.78 -3.17
C SER A 102 -5.05 6.28 -3.12
N TYR A 103 -4.53 6.54 -1.93
CA TYR A 103 -3.15 7.00 -1.80
C TYR A 103 -2.16 5.92 -2.25
N LEU A 104 -2.42 4.68 -1.89
CA LEU A 104 -1.57 3.58 -2.33
C LEU A 104 -1.57 3.46 -3.85
N SER A 105 -2.72 3.67 -4.48
CA SER A 105 -2.83 3.63 -5.94
C SER A 105 -1.91 4.64 -6.60
N VAL A 106 -1.81 5.86 -6.05
CA VAL A 106 -0.91 6.89 -6.56
C VAL A 106 0.54 6.45 -6.44
N HIS A 107 0.91 5.88 -5.29
CA HIS A 107 2.28 5.39 -5.10
C HIS A 107 2.60 4.22 -6.03
N ILE A 108 1.66 3.33 -6.23
CA ILE A 108 1.83 2.21 -7.16
C ILE A 108 2.07 2.74 -8.57
N ARG A 109 1.29 3.75 -8.99
CA ARG A 109 1.46 4.36 -10.31
C ARG A 109 2.87 4.93 -10.49
N ARG A 110 3.37 5.65 -9.50
CA ARG A 110 4.70 6.25 -9.56
C ARG A 110 5.80 5.20 -9.65
N VAL A 111 5.70 4.17 -8.82
CA VAL A 111 6.68 3.09 -8.81
C VAL A 111 6.64 2.32 -10.13
N ARG A 112 5.44 2.08 -10.65
CA ARG A 112 5.25 1.37 -11.90
C ARG A 112 5.90 2.13 -13.08
N ASN A 113 5.77 3.46 -13.07
CA ASN A 113 6.31 4.28 -14.16
C ASN A 113 7.83 4.28 -14.24
N CYS A 114 8.52 4.06 -13.13
CA CYS A 114 9.98 4.08 -13.11
C CYS A 114 10.59 2.70 -12.96
N SER A 115 9.79 1.63 -13.05
CA SER A 115 10.26 0.26 -12.86
C SER A 115 10.25 -0.51 -14.17
N PRO A 116 11.32 -1.21 -14.51
CA PRO A 116 11.35 -1.98 -15.75
C PRO A 116 10.45 -3.20 -15.69
N GLN A 117 10.00 -3.61 -16.86
CA GLN A 117 9.24 -4.84 -17.02
C GLN A 117 10.13 -6.03 -16.65
N ALA A 118 9.62 -6.91 -15.84
CA ALA A 118 10.38 -8.09 -15.43
C ALA A 118 10.43 -9.14 -16.56
#